data_73eb20625398e12809bef2106ad5f4e2
#
_entry.id   73eb20625398e12809bef2106ad5f4e2
#
_cell.length_a   1.000
_cell.length_b   1.000
_cell.length_c   1.000
_cell.angle_alpha   90.00
_cell.angle_beta   90.00
_cell.angle_gamma   90.00
#
_symmetry.space_group_name_H-M   'P 1'
#
loop_
_entity.id
_entity.type
_entity.pdbx_description
1 polymer ?
#
loop_
_entity_poly.entity_id
_entity_poly.type
_entity_poly.pdbx_seq_one_letter_code
_entity_poly.pdbx_strand_id
1 'polypeptide(L)'
;MVYNTTMHETKLVTLDLWNTLINDVPDGGTIRNSLRVQGIAEVLSDQGQIYTHNDIRKAIRETQKILWDGQLSGKDLSFDQQVELFLKELHLLSIDTIEIQCRDQIAEKYGNAFFGCSPRLHKDVKSVLQRLKENGLKVALVSNTGATPGKMLRVYLSRLGILDYFDLLVFSDEHQIAKPNPELFSIALKGLENNS
;
A
#
# COMPACT_ATOMS: atom_id res chain seq x y z
N MET A 1 34.87 -35.09 16.95
CA MET A 1 34.34 -33.72 17.06
C MET A 1 32.87 -33.78 16.65
N VAL A 2 31.96 -33.68 17.59
CA VAL A 2 30.52 -33.61 17.31
C VAL A 2 30.21 -32.14 17.10
N TYR A 3 29.93 -31.76 15.88
CA TYR A 3 29.40 -30.42 15.57
C TYR A 3 27.98 -30.35 16.12
N ASN A 4 27.83 -29.68 17.24
CA ASN A 4 26.51 -29.35 17.80
C ASN A 4 25.92 -28.20 16.95
N THR A 5 25.26 -28.55 15.85
CA THR A 5 24.51 -27.59 15.07
C THR A 5 23.22 -27.32 15.84
N THR A 6 23.21 -26.29 16.65
CA THR A 6 21.97 -25.72 17.19
C THR A 6 21.14 -25.26 16.00
N MET A 7 20.18 -26.08 15.60
CA MET A 7 19.14 -25.67 14.65
C MET A 7 18.38 -24.56 15.34
N HIS A 8 18.59 -23.31 14.89
CA HIS A 8 17.74 -22.21 15.33
C HIS A 8 16.34 -22.47 14.78
N GLU A 9 15.42 -22.72 15.69
CA GLU A 9 14.02 -22.91 15.35
C GLU A 9 13.48 -21.60 14.74
N THR A 10 12.92 -21.68 13.54
CA THR A 10 12.27 -20.52 12.90
C THR A 10 11.04 -20.14 13.72
N LYS A 11 11.02 -18.92 14.25
CA LYS A 11 9.92 -18.41 15.07
C LYS A 11 9.06 -17.39 14.36
N LEU A 12 9.56 -16.85 13.26
CA LEU A 12 8.97 -15.75 12.53
C LEU A 12 9.08 -15.95 11.02
N VAL A 13 8.00 -15.58 10.31
CA VAL A 13 7.97 -15.49 8.86
C VAL A 13 7.50 -14.08 8.46
N THR A 14 8.21 -13.44 7.54
CA THR A 14 7.75 -12.22 6.87
C THR A 14 7.26 -12.55 5.48
N LEU A 15 6.12 -12.02 5.08
CA LEU A 15 5.52 -12.21 3.77
C LEU A 15 5.36 -10.86 3.08
N ASP A 16 5.60 -10.82 1.78
CA ASP A 16 5.22 -9.70 0.93
C ASP A 16 3.77 -9.86 0.47
N LEU A 17 3.16 -8.77 -0.01
CA LEU A 17 1.77 -8.77 -0.46
C LEU A 17 1.65 -8.95 -1.98
N TRP A 18 2.19 -7.99 -2.74
CA TRP A 18 2.03 -7.95 -4.18
C TRP A 18 2.87 -9.01 -4.90
N ASN A 19 2.25 -9.72 -5.85
CA ASN A 19 2.87 -10.84 -6.58
C ASN A 19 3.37 -11.99 -5.68
N THR A 20 2.92 -12.00 -4.41
CA THR A 20 3.21 -13.04 -3.41
C THR A 20 1.91 -13.62 -2.87
N LEU A 21 1.12 -12.82 -2.17
CA LEU A 21 -0.18 -13.23 -1.63
C LEU A 21 -1.34 -12.86 -2.56
N ILE A 22 -1.19 -11.76 -3.30
CA ILE A 22 -2.17 -11.27 -4.25
C ILE A 22 -1.55 -11.07 -5.62
N ASN A 23 -2.33 -11.36 -6.66
CA ASN A 23 -1.97 -11.11 -8.05
C ASN A 23 -2.97 -10.13 -8.67
N ASP A 24 -2.44 -9.22 -9.48
CA ASP A 24 -3.31 -8.29 -10.19
C ASP A 24 -4.17 -9.04 -11.23
N VAL A 25 -5.33 -8.49 -11.51
CA VAL A 25 -6.16 -8.93 -12.64
C VAL A 25 -5.64 -8.30 -13.93
N PRO A 26 -5.91 -8.89 -15.10
CA PRO A 26 -5.55 -8.26 -16.37
C PRO A 26 -6.06 -6.81 -16.42
N ASP A 27 -5.20 -5.90 -16.83
CA ASP A 27 -5.46 -4.45 -16.91
C ASP A 27 -5.87 -3.77 -15.59
N GLY A 28 -5.77 -4.46 -14.44
CA GLY A 28 -6.24 -3.96 -13.14
C GLY A 28 -5.65 -2.60 -12.77
N GLY A 29 -4.35 -2.40 -13.01
CA GLY A 29 -3.70 -1.10 -12.79
C GLY A 29 -4.29 0.02 -13.65
N THR A 30 -4.56 -0.25 -14.93
CA THR A 30 -5.15 0.70 -15.88
C THR A 30 -6.59 1.04 -15.47
N ILE A 31 -7.37 0.04 -15.09
CA ILE A 31 -8.76 0.23 -14.62
C ILE A 31 -8.77 1.10 -13.36
N ARG A 32 -7.96 0.79 -12.37
CA ARG A 32 -7.87 1.59 -11.14
C ARG A 32 -7.43 3.03 -11.42
N ASN A 33 -6.48 3.25 -12.33
CA ASN A 33 -6.08 4.59 -12.71
C ASN A 33 -7.20 5.35 -13.43
N SER A 34 -8.00 4.68 -14.25
CA SER A 34 -9.16 5.30 -14.89
C SER A 34 -10.22 5.70 -13.86
N LEU A 35 -10.49 4.85 -12.87
CA LEU A 35 -11.41 5.16 -11.76
C LEU A 35 -10.92 6.34 -10.91
N ARG A 36 -9.60 6.43 -10.65
CA ARG A 36 -9.01 7.61 -9.97
C ARG A 36 -9.24 8.88 -10.76
N VAL A 37 -8.91 8.84 -12.05
CA VAL A 37 -9.09 10.01 -12.93
C VAL A 37 -10.54 10.49 -12.92
N GLN A 38 -11.48 9.55 -13.10
CA GLN A 38 -12.91 9.89 -13.11
C GLN A 38 -13.36 10.48 -11.77
N GLY A 39 -13.09 9.78 -10.66
CA GLY A 39 -13.55 10.22 -9.35
C GLY A 39 -12.93 11.55 -8.91
N ILE A 40 -11.67 11.81 -9.27
CA ILE A 40 -11.01 13.10 -8.98
C ILE A 40 -11.60 14.20 -9.87
N ALA A 41 -11.87 13.93 -11.16
CA ALA A 41 -12.49 14.91 -12.06
C ALA A 41 -13.87 15.34 -11.56
N GLU A 42 -14.67 14.40 -11.04
CA GLU A 42 -15.97 14.69 -10.42
C GLU A 42 -15.81 15.66 -9.24
N VAL A 43 -14.90 15.37 -8.29
CA VAL A 43 -14.66 16.24 -7.13
C VAL A 43 -14.19 17.64 -7.55
N LEU A 44 -13.28 17.74 -8.51
CA LEU A 44 -12.77 19.03 -8.98
C LEU A 44 -13.86 19.82 -9.70
N SER A 45 -14.69 19.17 -10.51
CA SER A 45 -15.82 19.80 -11.21
C SER A 45 -16.86 20.36 -10.23
N ASP A 46 -17.17 19.64 -9.17
CA ASP A 46 -18.09 20.09 -8.12
C ASP A 46 -17.58 21.34 -7.37
N GLN A 47 -16.26 21.54 -7.38
CA GLN A 47 -15.61 22.74 -6.83
C GLN A 47 -15.42 23.86 -7.88
N GLY A 48 -16.00 23.73 -9.07
CA GLY A 48 -15.86 24.70 -10.16
C GLY A 48 -14.46 24.72 -10.80
N GLN A 49 -13.62 23.72 -10.52
CA GLN A 49 -12.28 23.59 -11.10
C GLN A 49 -12.34 22.79 -12.41
N ILE A 50 -11.78 23.35 -13.47
CA ILE A 50 -11.81 22.71 -14.80
C ILE A 50 -10.45 22.07 -15.09
N TYR A 51 -10.39 20.74 -14.95
CA TYR A 51 -9.24 19.92 -15.34
C TYR A 51 -9.69 18.85 -16.33
N THR A 52 -8.89 18.63 -17.36
CA THR A 52 -9.15 17.52 -18.28
C THR A 52 -8.75 16.18 -17.64
N HIS A 53 -9.39 15.09 -18.05
CA HIS A 53 -8.94 13.74 -17.64
C HIS A 53 -7.46 13.48 -17.96
N ASN A 54 -6.92 14.15 -19.00
CA ASN A 54 -5.52 14.02 -19.37
C ASN A 54 -4.59 14.72 -18.39
N ASP A 55 -4.95 15.89 -17.87
CA ASP A 55 -4.19 16.61 -16.85
C ASP A 55 -4.11 15.79 -15.57
N ILE A 56 -5.24 15.26 -15.10
CA ILE A 56 -5.32 14.40 -13.91
C ILE A 56 -4.48 13.13 -14.11
N ARG A 57 -4.60 12.48 -15.28
CA ARG A 57 -3.80 11.28 -15.60
C ARG A 57 -2.31 11.58 -15.63
N LYS A 58 -1.90 12.73 -16.14
CA LYS A 58 -0.51 13.16 -16.14
C LYS A 58 0.01 13.36 -14.71
N ALA A 59 -0.73 14.08 -13.87
CA ALA A 59 -0.36 14.29 -12.47
C ALA A 59 -0.24 12.97 -11.69
N ILE A 60 -1.19 12.03 -11.85
CA ILE A 60 -1.10 10.69 -11.25
C ILE A 60 0.19 9.99 -11.68
N ARG A 61 0.53 10.04 -12.95
CA ARG A 61 1.72 9.38 -13.52
C ARG A 61 3.01 9.95 -12.96
N GLU A 62 3.13 11.28 -12.89
CA GLU A 62 4.31 11.95 -12.33
C GLU A 62 4.43 11.65 -10.82
N THR A 63 3.33 11.69 -10.07
CA THR A 63 3.30 11.28 -8.67
C THR A 63 3.80 9.84 -8.50
N GLN A 64 3.27 8.90 -9.27
CA GLN A 64 3.67 7.49 -9.20
C GLN A 64 5.13 7.28 -9.55
N LYS A 65 5.68 8.04 -10.50
CA LYS A 65 7.08 7.99 -10.86
C LYS A 65 7.97 8.44 -9.70
N ILE A 66 7.65 9.57 -9.08
CA ILE A 66 8.40 10.09 -7.92
C ILE A 66 8.37 9.09 -6.77
N LEU A 67 7.20 8.49 -6.49
CA LEU A 67 7.07 7.43 -5.47
C LEU A 67 7.97 6.23 -5.80
N TRP A 68 7.92 5.75 -7.03
CA TRP A 68 8.72 4.62 -7.47
C TRP A 68 10.22 4.88 -7.32
N ASP A 69 10.70 6.05 -7.76
CA ASP A 69 12.10 6.46 -7.64
C ASP A 69 12.53 6.55 -6.15
N GLY A 70 11.64 7.05 -5.29
CA GLY A 70 11.83 7.05 -3.85
C GLY A 70 11.95 5.64 -3.26
N GLN A 71 11.05 4.74 -3.63
CA GLN A 71 11.06 3.36 -3.14
C GLN A 71 12.31 2.59 -3.59
N LEU A 72 12.81 2.80 -4.81
CA LEU A 72 14.08 2.23 -5.25
C LEU A 72 15.26 2.64 -4.36
N SER A 73 15.18 3.81 -3.75
CA SER A 73 16.18 4.31 -2.79
C SER A 73 15.85 3.95 -1.32
N GLY A 74 14.84 3.14 -1.08
CA GLY A 74 14.43 2.68 0.26
C GLY A 74 13.58 3.69 1.05
N LYS A 75 13.01 4.71 0.40
CA LYS A 75 12.15 5.74 1.00
C LYS A 75 10.73 5.64 0.45
N ASP A 76 9.75 6.03 1.26
CA ASP A 76 8.37 6.18 0.81
C ASP A 76 7.79 7.50 1.32
N LEU A 77 6.63 7.86 0.82
CA LEU A 77 5.82 8.98 1.30
C LEU A 77 4.60 8.45 2.05
N SER A 78 4.20 9.15 3.10
CA SER A 78 2.89 8.87 3.70
C SER A 78 1.78 9.12 2.67
N PHE A 79 0.61 8.52 2.88
CA PHE A 79 -0.49 8.71 1.94
C PHE A 79 -0.90 10.17 1.79
N ASP A 80 -0.85 10.95 2.88
CA ASP A 80 -1.15 12.38 2.84
C ASP A 80 -0.13 13.15 2.01
N GLN A 81 1.17 12.83 2.14
CA GLN A 81 2.23 13.39 1.31
C GLN A 81 2.09 12.99 -0.17
N GLN A 82 1.62 11.78 -0.46
CA GLN A 82 1.33 11.36 -1.84
C GLN A 82 0.20 12.17 -2.45
N VAL A 83 -0.86 12.45 -1.68
CA VAL A 83 -1.97 13.32 -2.12
C VAL A 83 -1.50 14.75 -2.33
N GLU A 84 -0.69 15.28 -1.43
CA GLU A 84 -0.09 16.62 -1.58
C GLU A 84 0.79 16.71 -2.83
N LEU A 85 1.63 15.71 -3.06
CA LEU A 85 2.45 15.63 -4.27
C LEU A 85 1.56 15.59 -5.53
N PHE A 86 0.50 14.79 -5.53
CA PHE A 86 -0.45 14.73 -6.64
C PHE A 86 -1.10 16.10 -6.91
N LEU A 87 -1.54 16.81 -5.88
CA LEU A 87 -2.13 18.14 -6.00
C LEU A 87 -1.12 19.15 -6.56
N LYS A 88 0.14 19.05 -6.15
CA LYS A 88 1.24 19.88 -6.69
C LYS A 88 1.47 19.57 -8.17
N GLU A 89 1.54 18.30 -8.56
CA GLU A 89 1.72 17.89 -9.96
C GLU A 89 0.52 18.27 -10.85
N LEU A 90 -0.66 18.41 -10.26
CA LEU A 90 -1.84 18.93 -10.97
C LEU A 90 -1.82 20.46 -11.11
N HIS A 91 -0.76 21.13 -10.61
CA HIS A 91 -0.66 22.60 -10.61
C HIS A 91 -1.84 23.30 -9.90
N LEU A 92 -2.46 22.64 -8.95
CA LEU A 92 -3.36 23.29 -8.01
C LEU A 92 -2.50 24.17 -7.11
N LEU A 93 -2.26 25.40 -7.63
CA LEU A 93 -1.39 26.40 -7.03
C LEU A 93 -2.05 26.96 -5.77
N SER A 94 -1.43 26.65 -4.69
CA SER A 94 -1.67 26.92 -3.29
C SER A 94 -2.63 25.92 -2.63
N ILE A 95 -2.01 25.06 -1.84
CA ILE A 95 -2.68 24.20 -0.84
C ILE A 95 -3.62 25.03 0.04
N ASP A 96 -3.33 26.34 0.19
CA ASP A 96 -4.13 27.32 0.95
C ASP A 96 -5.48 27.70 0.30
N THR A 97 -5.71 27.34 -0.98
CA THR A 97 -6.95 27.68 -1.71
C THR A 97 -7.88 26.48 -1.92
N ILE A 98 -7.41 25.26 -1.67
CA ILE A 98 -8.27 24.08 -1.71
C ILE A 98 -8.84 23.91 -0.30
N GLU A 99 -10.18 23.95 -0.21
CA GLU A 99 -10.86 23.62 1.03
C GLU A 99 -10.41 22.22 1.51
N ILE A 100 -10.16 22.08 2.80
CA ILE A 100 -9.74 20.80 3.44
C ILE A 100 -10.67 19.67 3.00
N GLN A 101 -11.99 19.94 2.93
CA GLN A 101 -12.97 18.97 2.51
C GLN A 101 -12.76 18.47 1.06
N CYS A 102 -12.36 19.34 0.13
CA CYS A 102 -12.06 18.95 -1.24
C CYS A 102 -10.81 18.05 -1.29
N ARG A 103 -9.77 18.39 -0.53
CA ARG A 103 -8.57 17.56 -0.41
C ARG A 103 -8.89 16.16 0.12
N ASP A 104 -9.72 16.05 1.15
CA ASP A 104 -10.11 14.77 1.74
C ASP A 104 -10.93 13.93 0.75
N GLN A 105 -11.83 14.55 -0.01
CA GLN A 105 -12.58 13.88 -1.07
C GLN A 105 -11.67 13.38 -2.19
N ILE A 106 -10.67 14.18 -2.61
CA ILE A 106 -9.67 13.76 -3.59
C ILE A 106 -8.86 12.57 -3.05
N ALA A 107 -8.40 12.63 -1.80
CA ALA A 107 -7.67 11.55 -1.15
C ALA A 107 -8.50 10.26 -1.10
N GLU A 108 -9.79 10.39 -0.79
CA GLU A 108 -10.72 9.26 -0.80
C GLU A 108 -10.85 8.64 -2.20
N LYS A 109 -11.11 9.44 -3.23
CA LYS A 109 -11.21 8.95 -4.61
C LYS A 109 -9.90 8.34 -5.09
N TYR A 110 -8.76 8.95 -4.73
CA TYR A 110 -7.44 8.47 -5.09
C TYR A 110 -7.17 7.06 -4.56
N GLY A 111 -7.43 6.81 -3.28
CA GLY A 111 -7.20 5.51 -2.65
C GLY A 111 -8.29 4.48 -2.97
N ASN A 112 -9.57 4.85 -2.88
CA ASN A 112 -10.72 3.94 -3.02
C ASN A 112 -10.86 3.34 -4.43
N ALA A 113 -10.24 3.93 -5.45
CA ALA A 113 -10.18 3.34 -6.79
C ALA A 113 -9.65 1.88 -6.78
N PHE A 114 -8.89 1.51 -5.75
CA PHE A 114 -8.44 0.14 -5.52
C PHE A 114 -9.58 -0.86 -5.43
N PHE A 115 -10.65 -0.52 -4.74
CA PHE A 115 -11.79 -1.40 -4.53
C PHE A 115 -12.67 -1.58 -5.77
N GLY A 116 -12.58 -0.67 -6.75
CA GLY A 116 -13.27 -0.80 -8.03
C GLY A 116 -12.70 -1.89 -8.94
N CYS A 117 -11.43 -2.25 -8.73
CA CYS A 117 -10.77 -3.36 -9.45
C CYS A 117 -9.68 -3.96 -8.55
N SER A 118 -10.10 -4.72 -7.53
CA SER A 118 -9.17 -5.33 -6.57
C SER A 118 -8.43 -6.51 -7.19
N PRO A 119 -7.16 -6.74 -6.79
CA PRO A 119 -6.40 -7.94 -7.13
C PRO A 119 -7.11 -9.20 -6.62
N ARG A 120 -6.58 -10.36 -6.98
CA ARG A 120 -7.09 -11.65 -6.50
C ARG A 120 -6.11 -12.29 -5.54
N LEU A 121 -6.63 -12.92 -4.49
CA LEU A 121 -5.85 -13.75 -3.59
C LEU A 121 -5.30 -14.96 -4.35
N HIS A 122 -4.02 -15.29 -4.16
CA HIS A 122 -3.48 -16.54 -4.69
C HIS A 122 -4.17 -17.73 -4.01
N LYS A 123 -4.46 -18.78 -4.77
CA LYS A 123 -5.30 -19.90 -4.34
C LYS A 123 -4.84 -20.61 -3.06
N ASP A 124 -3.53 -20.68 -2.84
CA ASP A 124 -2.93 -21.43 -1.74
C ASP A 124 -2.68 -20.60 -0.47
N VAL A 125 -2.93 -19.28 -0.51
CA VAL A 125 -2.57 -18.37 0.58
C VAL A 125 -3.22 -18.74 1.91
N LYS A 126 -4.52 -18.99 1.91
CA LYS A 126 -5.24 -19.31 3.16
C LYS A 126 -4.70 -20.58 3.82
N SER A 127 -4.46 -21.63 3.04
CA SER A 127 -3.92 -22.88 3.55
C SER A 127 -2.48 -22.73 4.07
N VAL A 128 -1.66 -21.92 3.41
CA VAL A 128 -0.29 -21.63 3.87
C VAL A 128 -0.32 -20.83 5.17
N LEU A 129 -1.09 -19.75 5.24
CA LEU A 129 -1.21 -18.93 6.44
C LEU A 129 -1.72 -19.77 7.64
N GLN A 130 -2.74 -20.59 7.42
CA GLN A 130 -3.26 -21.50 8.44
C GLN A 130 -2.16 -22.43 8.96
N ARG A 131 -1.41 -23.09 8.07
CA ARG A 131 -0.30 -23.98 8.44
C ARG A 131 0.80 -23.28 9.21
N LEU A 132 1.12 -22.03 8.85
CA LEU A 132 2.11 -21.24 9.60
C LEU A 132 1.63 -21.03 11.05
N LYS A 133 0.37 -20.68 11.25
CA LYS A 133 -0.21 -20.48 12.58
C LYS A 133 -0.32 -21.79 13.36
N GLU A 134 -0.73 -22.90 12.73
CA GLU A 134 -0.78 -24.23 13.36
C GLU A 134 0.60 -24.70 13.83
N ASN A 135 1.69 -24.27 13.17
CA ASN A 135 3.06 -24.55 13.60
C ASN A 135 3.61 -23.50 14.60
N GLY A 136 2.76 -22.64 15.15
CA GLY A 136 3.15 -21.67 16.19
C GLY A 136 4.02 -20.52 15.68
N LEU A 137 4.10 -20.30 14.36
CA LEU A 137 4.93 -19.25 13.80
C LEU A 137 4.22 -17.89 13.91
N LYS A 138 5.01 -16.87 14.26
CA LYS A 138 4.59 -15.47 14.12
C LYS A 138 4.67 -15.07 12.65
N VAL A 139 3.65 -14.39 12.15
CA VAL A 139 3.55 -14.00 10.74
C VAL A 139 3.43 -12.48 10.63
N ALA A 140 4.37 -11.84 9.97
CA ALA A 140 4.29 -10.43 9.62
C ALA A 140 4.09 -10.23 8.11
N LEU A 141 3.27 -9.27 7.74
CA LEU A 141 3.21 -8.75 6.38
C LEU A 141 4.13 -7.53 6.28
N VAL A 142 5.05 -7.52 5.30
CA VAL A 142 5.96 -6.39 5.04
C VAL A 142 5.86 -6.01 3.57
N SER A 143 5.17 -4.92 3.28
CA SER A 143 4.85 -4.55 1.89
C SER A 143 5.13 -3.09 1.57
N ASN A 144 5.74 -2.86 0.41
CA ASN A 144 5.69 -1.54 -0.19
C ASN A 144 4.25 -1.26 -0.64
N THR A 145 3.81 -0.03 -0.43
CA THR A 145 2.54 0.49 -0.92
C THR A 145 2.75 1.33 -2.17
N GLY A 146 1.69 1.70 -2.82
CA GLY A 146 1.69 2.64 -3.93
C GLY A 146 0.53 3.62 -3.73
N ALA A 147 -0.23 3.86 -4.77
CA ALA A 147 -1.44 4.70 -4.70
C ALA A 147 -2.56 4.12 -3.81
N THR A 148 -2.36 2.97 -3.20
CA THR A 148 -3.29 2.35 -2.25
C THR A 148 -2.58 2.25 -0.91
N PRO A 149 -2.96 3.05 0.09
CA PRO A 149 -2.28 3.10 1.38
C PRO A 149 -2.54 1.88 2.25
N GLY A 150 -1.66 1.64 3.21
CA GLY A 150 -1.73 0.54 4.16
C GLY A 150 -3.09 0.43 4.86
N LYS A 151 -3.70 1.55 5.23
CA LYS A 151 -5.06 1.57 5.82
C LYS A 151 -6.12 0.90 4.94
N MET A 152 -6.06 1.07 3.64
CA MET A 152 -7.01 0.44 2.71
C MET A 152 -6.66 -1.02 2.44
N LEU A 153 -5.37 -1.35 2.42
CA LEU A 153 -4.92 -2.73 2.30
C LEU A 153 -5.37 -3.57 3.51
N ARG A 154 -5.40 -3.01 4.74
CA ARG A 154 -5.98 -3.68 5.91
C ARG A 154 -7.46 -4.03 5.70
N VAL A 155 -8.25 -3.08 5.21
CA VAL A 155 -9.66 -3.33 4.88
C VAL A 155 -9.80 -4.43 3.83
N TYR A 156 -8.92 -4.42 2.83
CA TYR A 156 -8.91 -5.44 1.79
C TYR A 156 -8.56 -6.83 2.32
N LEU A 157 -7.51 -6.95 3.15
CA LEU A 157 -7.11 -8.21 3.79
C LEU A 157 -8.23 -8.77 4.68
N SER A 158 -8.95 -7.89 5.39
CA SER A 158 -10.14 -8.27 6.17
C SER A 158 -11.25 -8.84 5.27
N ARG A 159 -11.56 -8.18 4.14
CA ARG A 159 -12.55 -8.66 3.17
C ARG A 159 -12.17 -10.02 2.55
N LEU A 160 -10.88 -10.29 2.42
CA LEU A 160 -10.37 -11.59 1.98
C LEU A 160 -10.43 -12.66 3.08
N GLY A 161 -10.68 -12.28 4.33
CA GLY A 161 -10.68 -13.15 5.50
C GLY A 161 -9.29 -13.73 5.81
N ILE A 162 -8.25 -12.90 5.64
CA ILE A 162 -6.86 -13.28 5.93
C ILE A 162 -6.15 -12.32 6.89
N LEU A 163 -6.79 -11.22 7.30
CA LEU A 163 -6.18 -10.22 8.17
C LEU A 163 -5.71 -10.83 9.49
N ASP A 164 -6.52 -11.67 10.12
CA ASP A 164 -6.29 -12.23 11.45
C ASP A 164 -5.17 -13.29 11.50
N TYR A 165 -4.65 -13.70 10.35
CA TYR A 165 -3.48 -14.58 10.30
C TYR A 165 -2.16 -13.84 10.57
N PHE A 166 -2.18 -12.49 10.44
CA PHE A 166 -0.97 -11.69 10.65
C PHE A 166 -0.91 -11.16 12.07
N ASP A 167 0.20 -11.44 12.74
CA ASP A 167 0.50 -10.87 14.06
C ASP A 167 0.94 -9.39 13.93
N LEU A 168 1.44 -8.99 12.76
CA LEU A 168 1.85 -7.62 12.46
C LEU A 168 1.75 -7.32 10.95
N LEU A 169 1.36 -6.08 10.63
CA LEU A 169 1.37 -5.56 9.27
C LEU A 169 2.22 -4.28 9.23
N VAL A 170 3.21 -4.28 8.36
CA VAL A 170 4.14 -3.17 8.15
C VAL A 170 4.03 -2.70 6.70
N PHE A 171 3.51 -1.50 6.51
CA PHE A 171 3.35 -0.88 5.21
C PHE A 171 4.29 0.31 5.05
N SER A 172 4.90 0.46 3.89
CA SER A 172 5.94 1.46 3.65
C SER A 172 5.46 2.91 3.81
N ASP A 173 4.22 3.21 3.43
CA ASP A 173 3.62 4.53 3.59
C ASP A 173 3.41 4.94 5.06
N GLU A 174 3.21 3.98 5.95
CA GLU A 174 3.01 4.23 7.38
C GLU A 174 4.33 4.56 8.10
N HIS A 175 5.46 4.08 7.56
CA HIS A 175 6.80 4.29 8.12
C HIS A 175 7.68 5.22 7.28
N GLN A 176 7.23 5.59 6.09
CA GLN A 176 7.99 6.37 5.10
C GLN A 176 9.33 5.71 4.72
N ILE A 177 9.36 4.38 4.84
CA ILE A 177 10.51 3.52 4.54
C ILE A 177 10.02 2.40 3.63
N ALA A 178 10.74 2.16 2.52
CA ALA A 178 10.38 1.12 1.56
C ALA A 178 11.46 0.04 1.45
N LYS A 179 11.09 -1.17 1.10
CA LYS A 179 12.05 -2.16 0.58
C LYS A 179 12.75 -1.58 -0.66
N PRO A 180 14.07 -1.70 -0.82
CA PRO A 180 14.97 -2.67 -0.16
C PRO A 180 15.61 -2.23 1.17
N ASN A 181 15.18 -1.13 1.79
CA ASN A 181 15.73 -0.71 3.07
C ASN A 181 15.49 -1.77 4.15
N PRO A 182 16.54 -2.32 4.81
CA PRO A 182 16.41 -3.36 5.83
C PRO A 182 15.68 -2.87 7.09
N GLU A 183 15.59 -1.57 7.31
CA GLU A 183 14.92 -0.99 8.47
C GLU A 183 13.43 -1.37 8.50
N LEU A 184 12.77 -1.49 7.33
CA LEU A 184 11.37 -1.92 7.26
C LEU A 184 11.17 -3.34 7.85
N PHE A 185 12.13 -4.24 7.65
CA PHE A 185 12.13 -5.57 8.27
C PHE A 185 12.48 -5.49 9.76
N SER A 186 13.38 -4.58 10.15
CA SER A 186 13.72 -4.38 11.58
C SER A 186 12.53 -3.90 12.39
N ILE A 187 11.66 -3.07 11.80
CA ILE A 187 10.38 -2.65 12.40
C ILE A 187 9.48 -3.88 12.64
N ALA A 188 9.38 -4.77 11.65
CA ALA A 188 8.59 -6.00 11.78
C ALA A 188 9.11 -6.91 12.89
N LEU A 189 10.41 -7.11 12.97
CA LEU A 189 11.04 -7.94 14.00
C LEU A 189 10.78 -7.39 15.41
N LYS A 190 11.09 -6.11 15.63
CA LYS A 190 10.89 -5.44 16.93
C LYS A 190 9.42 -5.41 17.36
N GLY A 191 8.51 -5.18 16.41
CA GLY A 191 7.08 -5.16 16.68
C GLY A 191 6.53 -6.51 17.14
N LEU A 192 7.08 -7.61 16.62
CA LEU A 192 6.69 -8.96 17.03
C LEU A 192 7.32 -9.42 18.35
N GLU A 193 8.52 -8.95 18.66
CA GLU A 193 9.16 -9.20 19.95
C GLU A 193 8.41 -8.53 21.10
N ASN A 194 7.92 -7.31 20.89
CA ASN A 194 7.19 -6.55 21.92
C ASN A 194 5.75 -7.05 22.15
N ASN A 195 5.20 -7.85 21.24
CA ASN A 195 3.87 -8.45 21.35
C ASN A 195 3.90 -9.92 21.82
N SER A 196 5.02 -10.36 22.43
CA SER A 196 5.24 -11.74 22.90
C SER A 196 5.01 -11.89 24.38
#